data_1fce99fa32c8c44240c841a76db50752
#
_entry.id   1fce99fa32c8c44240c841a76db50752
#
_cell.length_a   1.000
_cell.length_b   1.000
_cell.length_c   1.000
_cell.angle_alpha   90.00
_cell.angle_beta   90.00
_cell.angle_gamma   90.00
#
_symmetry.space_group_name_H-M   'P 1'
#
loop_
_entity.id
_entity.type
_entity.pdbx_description
1 polymer ?
#
loop_
_entity_poly.entity_id
_entity_poly.type
_entity_poly.pdbx_seq_one_letter_code
_entity_poly.pdbx_strand_id
1 'polypeptide(L)'
;MRIIQILPELDIGGVERHVIDLSNELTERGHDVMVISNGGQMQNQLSGKVLHRDLPVHKKNPITAWRCSVKISSWIRQEGWELIHAHSRVPAWIAWCTSSKTKIPWIYTAHACYSLNYGLIPLKHAGFVISVSETVQDHIKDCLPVNFTVIPVALPESTVRWDSTYRSKNRFIFVGRLTKIKGLDTVIEALGKLKNENWTLDVLGDGPEKEELEKRADVLGLSDKITFHGYSEEADSLMSRSSCLLFPSHCEGYGLVPARAAQIGLPVIASNIPTVLKMAGSNKYLVDPGDVQGWQSAIFDFISTGRAVEMPVLNIHSFERMVDSNESVYTDLLCD
;
A
#
# COMPACT_ATOMS: atom_id res chain seq x y z
N MET A 1 2.04 -14.62 -21.41
CA MET A 1 3.08 -13.57 -21.45
C MET A 1 4.16 -13.88 -20.41
N ARG A 2 5.38 -13.39 -20.66
CA ARG A 2 6.51 -13.54 -19.73
C ARG A 2 6.87 -12.16 -19.15
N ILE A 3 6.52 -11.93 -17.90
CA ILE A 3 6.47 -10.61 -17.26
C ILE A 3 7.50 -10.51 -16.14
N ILE A 4 8.28 -9.42 -16.13
CA ILE A 4 9.19 -9.09 -15.03
C ILE A 4 8.57 -7.98 -14.18
N GLN A 5 8.33 -8.23 -12.90
CA GLN A 5 7.96 -7.23 -11.90
C GLN A 5 9.22 -6.75 -11.18
N ILE A 6 9.44 -5.44 -11.08
CA ILE A 6 10.62 -4.90 -10.36
C ILE A 6 10.16 -3.93 -9.27
N LEU A 7 10.48 -4.25 -8.01
CA LEU A 7 10.22 -3.37 -6.85
C LEU A 7 11.46 -3.33 -5.95
N PRO A 8 11.60 -2.30 -5.08
CA PRO A 8 12.80 -2.15 -4.25
C PRO A 8 13.08 -3.35 -3.35
N GLU A 9 12.10 -3.74 -2.56
CA GLU A 9 12.17 -4.76 -1.51
C GLU A 9 10.81 -5.44 -1.39
N LEU A 10 10.74 -6.59 -0.74
CA LEU A 10 9.51 -7.30 -0.37
C LEU A 10 9.31 -7.24 1.16
N ASP A 11 9.55 -6.05 1.72
CA ASP A 11 9.25 -5.78 3.12
C ASP A 11 7.76 -5.44 3.33
N ILE A 12 7.42 -4.97 4.53
CA ILE A 12 6.04 -4.68 4.91
C ILE A 12 5.58 -3.38 4.25
N GLY A 13 4.62 -3.46 3.33
CA GLY A 13 4.03 -2.29 2.70
C GLY A 13 2.96 -2.61 1.67
N GLY A 14 2.24 -1.56 1.27
CA GLY A 14 1.13 -1.70 0.30
C GLY A 14 1.60 -1.96 -1.12
N VAL A 15 2.78 -1.48 -1.51
CA VAL A 15 3.37 -1.74 -2.83
C VAL A 15 3.78 -3.19 -2.95
N GLU A 16 4.45 -3.70 -1.93
CA GLU A 16 4.91 -5.08 -1.79
C GLU A 16 3.71 -6.04 -1.86
N ARG A 17 2.67 -5.74 -1.08
CA ARG A 17 1.43 -6.51 -1.10
C ARG A 17 0.78 -6.55 -2.48
N HIS A 18 0.65 -5.38 -3.13
CA HIS A 18 0.10 -5.29 -4.47
C HIS A 18 0.90 -6.12 -5.49
N VAL A 19 2.24 -6.03 -5.46
CA VAL A 19 3.09 -6.78 -6.41
C VAL A 19 2.99 -8.28 -6.17
N ILE A 20 2.94 -8.72 -4.90
CA ILE A 20 2.77 -10.14 -4.55
C ILE A 20 1.41 -10.64 -5.05
N ASP A 21 0.31 -9.95 -4.71
CA ASP A 21 -1.03 -10.37 -5.09
C ASP A 21 -1.20 -10.40 -6.62
N LEU A 22 -0.72 -9.35 -7.31
CA LEU A 22 -0.75 -9.28 -8.78
C LEU A 22 0.09 -10.39 -9.42
N SER A 23 1.31 -10.63 -8.92
CA SER A 23 2.22 -11.65 -9.46
C SER A 23 1.67 -13.06 -9.27
N ASN A 24 1.10 -13.34 -8.11
CA ASN A 24 0.48 -14.62 -7.81
C ASN A 24 -0.71 -14.89 -8.74
N GLU A 25 -1.61 -13.91 -8.88
CA GLU A 25 -2.79 -14.04 -9.74
C GLU A 25 -2.43 -14.18 -11.22
N LEU A 26 -1.50 -13.37 -11.74
CA LEU A 26 -1.01 -13.49 -13.11
C LEU A 26 -0.44 -14.90 -13.39
N THR A 27 0.23 -15.49 -12.41
CA THR A 27 0.77 -16.85 -12.55
C THR A 27 -0.33 -17.92 -12.55
N GLU A 28 -1.40 -17.74 -11.75
CA GLU A 28 -2.57 -18.64 -11.79
C GLU A 28 -3.33 -18.51 -13.11
N ARG A 29 -3.30 -17.36 -13.76
CA ARG A 29 -3.85 -17.12 -15.11
C ARG A 29 -2.97 -17.65 -16.26
N GLY A 30 -1.86 -18.28 -15.93
CA GLY A 30 -0.97 -18.95 -16.90
C GLY A 30 0.11 -18.06 -17.51
N HIS A 31 0.45 -16.94 -16.86
CA HIS A 31 1.62 -16.14 -17.24
C HIS A 31 2.87 -16.61 -16.50
N ASP A 32 4.03 -16.49 -17.14
CA ASP A 32 5.32 -16.65 -16.48
C ASP A 32 5.68 -15.32 -15.80
N VAL A 33 5.84 -15.31 -14.49
CA VAL A 33 6.15 -14.08 -13.74
C VAL A 33 7.47 -14.22 -12.99
N MET A 34 8.34 -13.22 -13.16
CA MET A 34 9.56 -13.07 -12.37
C MET A 34 9.48 -11.77 -11.54
N VAL A 35 9.64 -11.89 -10.24
CA VAL A 35 9.78 -10.76 -9.32
C VAL A 35 11.25 -10.51 -9.02
N ILE A 36 11.70 -9.29 -9.22
CA ILE A 36 13.06 -8.82 -8.90
C ILE A 36 13.00 -7.80 -7.78
N SER A 37 13.63 -8.09 -6.64
CA SER A 37 13.72 -7.20 -5.49
C SER A 37 15.03 -7.44 -4.72
N ASN A 38 15.22 -6.72 -3.60
CA ASN A 38 16.30 -7.01 -2.64
C ASN A 38 15.88 -8.04 -1.56
N GLY A 39 14.86 -8.87 -1.83
CA GLY A 39 14.24 -9.72 -0.82
C GLY A 39 13.40 -8.95 0.19
N GLY A 40 13.05 -9.58 1.31
CA GLY A 40 12.28 -8.99 2.41
C GLY A 40 11.35 -9.99 3.09
N GLN A 41 10.69 -9.55 4.17
CA GLN A 41 9.88 -10.40 5.06
C GLN A 41 8.68 -11.05 4.35
N MET A 42 8.11 -10.39 3.34
CA MET A 42 6.95 -10.89 2.61
C MET A 42 7.31 -11.77 1.41
N GLN A 43 8.59 -12.06 1.18
CA GLN A 43 9.02 -12.90 0.05
C GLN A 43 8.40 -14.31 0.07
N ASN A 44 8.17 -14.86 1.25
CA ASN A 44 7.52 -16.16 1.44
C ASN A 44 6.05 -16.20 0.99
N GLN A 45 5.43 -15.04 0.74
CA GLN A 45 4.05 -14.93 0.26
C GLN A 45 3.93 -14.99 -1.27
N LEU A 46 5.07 -14.97 -1.98
CA LEU A 46 5.08 -15.29 -3.40
C LEU A 46 4.74 -16.77 -3.61
N SER A 47 3.84 -17.04 -4.55
CA SER A 47 3.52 -18.39 -4.99
C SER A 47 4.79 -19.13 -5.43
N GLY A 48 4.87 -20.42 -5.15
CA GLY A 48 6.00 -21.26 -5.62
C GLY A 48 6.15 -21.32 -7.14
N LYS A 49 5.16 -20.82 -7.90
CA LYS A 49 5.21 -20.68 -9.36
C LYS A 49 5.88 -19.37 -9.81
N VAL A 50 5.93 -18.35 -8.96
CA VAL A 50 6.57 -17.06 -9.24
C VAL A 50 8.07 -17.18 -9.06
N LEU A 51 8.85 -16.87 -10.09
CA LEU A 51 10.30 -16.85 -9.99
C LEU A 51 10.76 -15.59 -9.24
N HIS A 52 11.48 -15.73 -8.13
CA HIS A 52 12.10 -14.59 -7.45
C HIS A 52 13.60 -14.53 -7.70
N ARG A 53 14.13 -13.32 -7.95
CA ARG A 53 15.57 -13.06 -8.08
C ARG A 53 16.03 -11.86 -7.29
N ASP A 54 17.02 -12.05 -6.44
CA ASP A 54 17.60 -10.98 -5.62
C ASP A 54 18.53 -10.09 -6.42
N LEU A 55 18.24 -8.79 -6.42
CA LEU A 55 19.13 -7.73 -6.91
C LEU A 55 18.99 -6.47 -6.03
N PRO A 56 20.06 -5.69 -5.86
CA PRO A 56 20.04 -4.48 -5.04
C PRO A 56 19.34 -3.30 -5.75
N VAL A 57 18.10 -3.53 -6.22
CA VAL A 57 17.29 -2.57 -7.01
C VAL A 57 16.70 -1.43 -6.16
N HIS A 58 16.87 -1.46 -4.83
CA HIS A 58 16.53 -0.39 -3.89
C HIS A 58 17.58 0.73 -3.84
N LYS A 59 18.85 0.43 -4.21
CA LYS A 59 19.98 1.34 -4.03
C LYS A 59 19.93 2.52 -5.00
N LYS A 60 19.89 3.74 -4.45
CA LYS A 60 19.92 5.02 -5.20
C LYS A 60 21.32 5.34 -5.75
N ASN A 61 21.98 4.36 -6.36
CA ASN A 61 23.32 4.49 -6.92
C ASN A 61 23.29 4.17 -8.43
N PRO A 62 23.68 5.09 -9.31
CA PRO A 62 23.63 4.90 -10.77
C PRO A 62 24.45 3.69 -11.27
N ILE A 63 25.61 3.42 -10.66
CA ILE A 63 26.46 2.28 -11.03
C ILE A 63 25.72 0.95 -10.67
N THR A 64 25.10 0.89 -9.51
CA THR A 64 24.31 -0.27 -9.09
C THR A 64 23.12 -0.46 -10.03
N ALA A 65 22.38 0.60 -10.35
CA ALA A 65 21.25 0.56 -11.27
C ALA A 65 21.69 0.07 -12.67
N TRP A 66 22.82 0.56 -13.18
CA TRP A 66 23.39 0.10 -14.45
C TRP A 66 23.77 -1.38 -14.41
N ARG A 67 24.44 -1.86 -13.34
CA ARG A 67 24.79 -3.29 -13.16
C ARG A 67 23.53 -4.17 -13.13
N CYS A 68 22.49 -3.74 -12.38
CA CYS A 68 21.21 -4.44 -12.37
C CYS A 68 20.61 -4.51 -13.78
N SER A 69 20.59 -3.39 -14.52
CA SER A 69 20.04 -3.37 -15.87
C SER A 69 20.82 -4.29 -16.85
N VAL A 70 22.13 -4.42 -16.71
CA VAL A 70 22.95 -5.34 -17.53
C VAL A 70 22.56 -6.79 -17.21
N LYS A 71 22.45 -7.14 -15.93
CA LYS A 71 22.10 -8.50 -15.50
C LYS A 71 20.68 -8.89 -15.94
N ILE A 72 19.71 -7.99 -15.78
CA ILE A 72 18.32 -8.17 -16.24
C ILE A 72 18.29 -8.32 -17.76
N SER A 73 19.04 -7.49 -18.51
CA SER A 73 19.14 -7.61 -19.97
C SER A 73 19.69 -8.95 -20.43
N SER A 74 20.60 -9.56 -19.66
CA SER A 74 21.11 -10.91 -19.95
C SER A 74 20.01 -11.95 -19.79
N TRP A 75 19.25 -11.90 -18.69
CA TRP A 75 18.12 -12.82 -18.46
C TRP A 75 17.04 -12.70 -19.54
N ILE A 76 16.70 -11.47 -19.94
CA ILE A 76 15.73 -11.22 -21.01
C ILE A 76 16.15 -11.93 -22.29
N ARG A 77 17.42 -11.81 -22.72
CA ARG A 77 17.90 -12.43 -23.95
C ARG A 77 18.00 -13.95 -23.86
N GLN A 78 18.33 -14.48 -22.68
CA GLN A 78 18.52 -15.93 -22.48
C GLN A 78 17.21 -16.67 -22.29
N GLU A 79 16.24 -16.01 -21.63
CA GLU A 79 15.02 -16.65 -21.18
C GLU A 79 13.77 -16.15 -21.91
N GLY A 80 13.87 -15.12 -22.75
CA GLY A 80 12.76 -14.63 -23.58
C GLY A 80 11.68 -13.90 -22.80
N TRP A 81 12.03 -13.08 -21.80
CA TRP A 81 11.09 -12.18 -21.12
C TRP A 81 10.60 -11.08 -22.07
N GLU A 82 9.31 -10.74 -22.00
CA GLU A 82 8.63 -9.91 -22.97
C GLU A 82 8.32 -8.49 -22.47
N LEU A 83 8.10 -8.33 -21.15
CA LEU A 83 7.64 -7.07 -20.55
C LEU A 83 8.31 -6.83 -19.20
N ILE A 84 8.59 -5.56 -18.89
CA ILE A 84 9.00 -5.13 -17.54
C ILE A 84 7.91 -4.24 -16.94
N HIS A 85 7.49 -4.55 -15.72
CA HIS A 85 6.62 -3.69 -14.93
C HIS A 85 7.37 -3.20 -13.68
N ALA A 86 7.62 -1.91 -13.61
CA ALA A 86 8.40 -1.30 -12.53
C ALA A 86 7.51 -0.60 -11.51
N HIS A 87 7.83 -0.82 -10.22
CA HIS A 87 7.16 -0.18 -9.09
C HIS A 87 8.18 0.63 -8.30
N SER A 88 7.96 1.91 -8.16
CA SER A 88 8.90 2.84 -7.52
C SER A 88 10.02 3.40 -8.42
N ARG A 89 10.61 4.52 -7.98
CA ARG A 89 11.50 5.37 -8.81
C ARG A 89 12.80 4.70 -9.23
N VAL A 90 13.48 3.98 -8.33
CA VAL A 90 14.76 3.31 -8.69
C VAL A 90 14.53 2.17 -9.66
N PRO A 91 13.54 1.27 -9.44
CA PRO A 91 13.10 0.30 -10.46
C PRO A 91 12.78 0.91 -11.82
N ALA A 92 12.14 2.10 -11.88
CA ALA A 92 11.85 2.77 -13.14
C ALA A 92 13.13 3.14 -13.94
N TRP A 93 14.16 3.64 -13.27
CA TRP A 93 15.46 3.90 -13.90
C TRP A 93 16.10 2.61 -14.43
N ILE A 94 16.02 1.51 -13.67
CA ILE A 94 16.55 0.21 -14.08
C ILE A 94 15.78 -0.32 -15.29
N ALA A 95 14.43 -0.24 -15.25
CA ALA A 95 13.56 -0.67 -16.34
C ALA A 95 13.85 0.12 -17.63
N TRP A 96 13.94 1.45 -17.57
CA TRP A 96 14.28 2.29 -18.71
C TRP A 96 15.66 1.94 -19.30
N CYS A 97 16.68 1.82 -18.45
CA CYS A 97 18.01 1.39 -18.91
C CYS A 97 18.02 -0.02 -19.52
N THR A 98 17.19 -0.93 -19.01
CA THR A 98 17.07 -2.31 -19.51
C THR A 98 16.35 -2.30 -20.87
N SER A 99 15.20 -1.64 -20.96
CA SER A 99 14.41 -1.48 -22.18
C SER A 99 15.23 -0.86 -23.31
N SER A 100 16.03 0.17 -23.02
CA SER A 100 16.92 0.79 -24.02
C SER A 100 17.91 -0.20 -24.64
N LYS A 101 18.34 -1.23 -23.90
CA LYS A 101 19.32 -2.26 -24.34
C LYS A 101 18.66 -3.47 -25.00
N THR A 102 17.45 -3.83 -24.59
CA THR A 102 16.78 -5.08 -25.00
C THR A 102 15.65 -4.83 -25.98
N LYS A 103 15.14 -3.58 -26.04
CA LYS A 103 13.98 -3.14 -26.81
C LYS A 103 12.65 -3.72 -26.35
N ILE A 104 12.59 -4.46 -25.24
CA ILE A 104 11.29 -4.87 -24.70
C ILE A 104 10.56 -3.67 -24.06
N PRO A 105 9.23 -3.62 -24.15
CA PRO A 105 8.44 -2.56 -23.54
C PRO A 105 8.52 -2.60 -22.03
N TRP A 106 8.24 -1.46 -21.39
CA TRP A 106 8.14 -1.37 -19.95
C TRP A 106 7.05 -0.44 -19.49
N ILE A 107 6.48 -0.76 -18.34
CA ILE A 107 5.37 -0.07 -17.67
C ILE A 107 5.85 0.41 -16.31
N TYR A 108 5.22 1.48 -15.82
CA TYR A 108 5.41 1.98 -14.48
C TYR A 108 4.09 2.09 -13.73
N THR A 109 4.03 1.58 -12.50
CA THR A 109 2.92 1.90 -11.58
C THR A 109 3.36 2.92 -10.53
N ALA A 110 2.65 4.05 -10.49
CA ALA A 110 2.81 5.09 -9.49
C ALA A 110 1.90 4.81 -8.28
N HIS A 111 2.50 4.44 -7.15
CA HIS A 111 1.78 4.04 -5.93
C HIS A 111 1.55 5.17 -4.93
N ALA A 112 2.18 6.31 -5.10
CA ALA A 112 2.10 7.43 -4.16
C ALA A 112 2.37 8.78 -4.83
N CYS A 113 2.01 9.86 -4.17
CA CYS A 113 2.41 11.22 -4.55
C CYS A 113 3.89 11.43 -4.23
N TYR A 114 4.76 10.96 -5.12
CA TYR A 114 6.22 11.12 -4.97
C TYR A 114 6.64 12.57 -5.11
N SER A 115 7.75 12.94 -4.45
CA SER A 115 8.38 14.24 -4.67
C SER A 115 8.72 14.43 -6.15
N LEU A 116 8.27 15.55 -6.73
CA LEU A 116 8.51 15.93 -8.12
C LEU A 116 9.97 16.33 -8.30
N ASN A 117 10.81 15.38 -8.66
CA ASN A 117 12.25 15.56 -8.87
C ASN A 117 12.77 14.65 -9.99
N TYR A 118 14.06 14.71 -10.26
CA TYR A 118 14.73 13.94 -11.30
C TYR A 118 14.45 12.42 -11.25
N GLY A 119 14.02 11.88 -10.10
CA GLY A 119 13.66 10.47 -9.97
C GLY A 119 12.46 10.05 -10.83
N LEU A 120 11.66 10.99 -11.34
CA LEU A 120 10.49 10.74 -12.18
C LEU A 120 10.78 10.90 -13.70
N ILE A 121 11.97 11.31 -14.10
CA ILE A 121 12.34 11.46 -15.54
C ILE A 121 12.01 10.19 -16.35
N PRO A 122 12.29 8.96 -15.88
CA PRO A 122 12.02 7.75 -16.65
C PRO A 122 10.56 7.61 -17.09
N LEU A 123 9.60 8.16 -16.32
CA LEU A 123 8.18 7.98 -16.61
C LEU A 123 7.78 8.46 -18.01
N LYS A 124 8.38 9.57 -18.49
CA LYS A 124 8.14 10.10 -19.86
C LYS A 124 8.59 9.13 -20.96
N HIS A 125 9.40 8.14 -20.62
CA HIS A 125 9.94 7.14 -21.54
C HIS A 125 9.34 5.75 -21.32
N ALA A 126 8.38 5.63 -20.40
CA ALA A 126 7.61 4.39 -20.24
C ALA A 126 6.69 4.19 -21.43
N GLY A 127 6.49 2.96 -21.86
CA GLY A 127 5.47 2.63 -22.85
C GLY A 127 4.07 2.92 -22.30
N PHE A 128 3.89 2.75 -20.98
CA PHE A 128 2.63 3.04 -20.28
C PHE A 128 2.88 3.41 -18.81
N VAL A 129 2.05 4.31 -18.25
CA VAL A 129 2.05 4.62 -16.82
C VAL A 129 0.68 4.34 -16.22
N ILE A 130 0.67 3.56 -15.15
CA ILE A 130 -0.51 3.27 -14.34
C ILE A 130 -0.42 4.12 -13.07
N SER A 131 -1.48 4.83 -12.72
CA SER A 131 -1.62 5.53 -11.44
C SER A 131 -2.64 4.81 -10.57
N VAL A 132 -2.34 4.61 -9.29
CA VAL A 132 -3.25 3.88 -8.38
C VAL A 132 -4.48 4.69 -7.97
N SER A 133 -4.51 5.99 -8.27
CA SER A 133 -5.66 6.87 -8.04
C SER A 133 -5.54 8.12 -8.91
N GLU A 134 -6.66 8.81 -9.12
CA GLU A 134 -6.67 10.12 -9.80
C GLU A 134 -5.80 11.14 -9.06
N THR A 135 -5.79 11.11 -7.72
CA THR A 135 -4.94 11.99 -6.90
C THR A 135 -3.46 11.81 -7.23
N VAL A 136 -3.00 10.56 -7.39
CA VAL A 136 -1.63 10.25 -7.80
C VAL A 136 -1.37 10.68 -9.24
N GLN A 137 -2.33 10.44 -10.15
CA GLN A 137 -2.23 10.83 -11.55
C GLN A 137 -2.09 12.35 -11.69
N ASP A 138 -2.98 13.12 -11.04
CA ASP A 138 -2.94 14.58 -11.06
C ASP A 138 -1.63 15.13 -10.50
N HIS A 139 -1.11 14.50 -9.45
CA HIS A 139 0.15 14.90 -8.83
C HIS A 139 1.36 14.74 -9.78
N ILE A 140 1.40 13.68 -10.59
CA ILE A 140 2.52 13.40 -11.50
C ILE A 140 2.24 13.77 -12.96
N LYS A 141 1.14 14.46 -13.27
CA LYS A 141 0.64 14.74 -14.62
C LYS A 141 1.71 15.25 -15.61
N ASP A 142 2.61 16.14 -15.14
CA ASP A 142 3.67 16.72 -15.97
C ASP A 142 4.82 15.73 -16.28
N CYS A 143 4.80 14.56 -15.64
CA CYS A 143 5.77 13.48 -15.81
C CYS A 143 5.21 12.30 -16.62
N LEU A 144 3.93 12.34 -17.00
CA LEU A 144 3.28 11.22 -17.70
C LEU A 144 3.71 11.13 -19.18
N PRO A 145 3.79 9.92 -19.75
CA PRO A 145 3.90 9.71 -21.19
C PRO A 145 2.55 9.96 -21.88
N VAL A 146 2.46 9.65 -23.18
CA VAL A 146 1.18 9.73 -23.93
C VAL A 146 0.17 8.68 -23.43
N ASN A 147 0.65 7.48 -23.12
CA ASN A 147 -0.21 6.36 -22.68
C ASN A 147 -0.18 6.26 -21.15
N PHE A 148 -1.30 6.54 -20.53
CA PHE A 148 -1.48 6.40 -19.08
C PHE A 148 -2.95 6.15 -18.71
N THR A 149 -3.16 5.56 -17.55
CA THR A 149 -4.51 5.32 -16.98
C THR A 149 -4.49 5.26 -15.47
N VAL A 150 -5.67 5.29 -14.86
CA VAL A 150 -5.87 4.97 -13.44
C VAL A 150 -6.36 3.52 -13.33
N ILE A 151 -5.57 2.69 -12.67
CA ILE A 151 -5.98 1.35 -12.23
C ILE A 151 -5.87 1.34 -10.71
N PRO A 152 -6.98 1.47 -9.99
CA PRO A 152 -6.95 1.45 -8.53
C PRO A 152 -6.44 0.11 -8.02
N VAL A 153 -5.61 0.17 -6.97
CA VAL A 153 -5.16 -1.04 -6.29
C VAL A 153 -6.35 -1.70 -5.61
N ALA A 154 -6.43 -3.00 -5.71
CA ALA A 154 -7.44 -3.80 -5.03
C ALA A 154 -6.78 -4.96 -4.27
N LEU A 155 -7.47 -5.44 -3.26
CA LEU A 155 -7.05 -6.59 -2.46
C LEU A 155 -7.90 -7.81 -2.84
N PRO A 156 -7.33 -9.02 -2.83
CA PRO A 156 -8.11 -10.25 -2.91
C PRO A 156 -9.23 -10.24 -1.86
N GLU A 157 -10.34 -10.88 -2.16
CA GLU A 157 -11.45 -10.97 -1.22
C GLU A 157 -11.01 -11.60 0.10
N SER A 158 -11.43 -11.01 1.21
CA SER A 158 -11.22 -11.59 2.53
C SER A 158 -12.32 -12.61 2.83
N THR A 159 -11.93 -13.78 3.30
CA THR A 159 -12.86 -14.77 3.87
C THR A 159 -13.30 -14.40 5.29
N VAL A 160 -12.58 -13.47 5.91
CA VAL A 160 -12.88 -12.97 7.25
C VAL A 160 -14.00 -11.93 7.19
N ARG A 161 -14.90 -11.96 8.17
CA ARG A 161 -15.94 -10.93 8.35
C ARG A 161 -15.84 -10.37 9.75
N TRP A 162 -16.14 -9.09 9.87
CA TRP A 162 -16.17 -8.41 11.16
C TRP A 162 -17.31 -8.95 12.04
N ASP A 163 -16.99 -9.21 13.30
CA ASP A 163 -17.96 -9.61 14.29
C ASP A 163 -18.44 -8.37 15.06
N SER A 164 -19.68 -7.98 14.80
CA SER A 164 -20.30 -6.80 15.42
C SER A 164 -20.43 -6.88 16.96
N THR A 165 -20.26 -8.07 17.57
CA THR A 165 -20.25 -8.22 19.04
C THR A 165 -19.05 -7.52 19.69
N TYR A 166 -17.99 -7.23 18.90
CA TYR A 166 -16.82 -6.46 19.36
C TYR A 166 -17.04 -4.94 19.37
N ARG A 167 -18.11 -4.42 18.75
CA ARG A 167 -18.36 -2.96 18.66
C ARG A 167 -18.31 -2.25 20.02
N SER A 168 -18.91 -2.80 21.03
CA SER A 168 -19.00 -2.21 22.37
C SER A 168 -17.79 -2.44 23.28
N LYS A 169 -16.77 -3.14 22.79
CA LYS A 169 -15.58 -3.46 23.59
C LYS A 169 -14.52 -2.37 23.56
N ASN A 170 -14.69 -1.34 22.71
CA ASN A 170 -13.76 -0.22 22.51
C ASN A 170 -12.31 -0.68 22.29
N ARG A 171 -12.16 -1.79 21.57
CA ARG A 171 -10.88 -2.32 21.16
C ARG A 171 -10.53 -1.74 19.78
N PHE A 172 -9.71 -0.72 19.76
CA PHE A 172 -9.25 -0.08 18.54
C PHE A 172 -8.11 -0.86 17.91
N ILE A 173 -7.93 -0.67 16.59
CA ILE A 173 -6.79 -1.22 15.87
C ILE A 173 -6.20 -0.17 14.95
N PHE A 174 -4.88 -0.13 14.88
CA PHE A 174 -4.11 0.55 13.84
C PHE A 174 -3.34 -0.50 13.05
N VAL A 175 -3.34 -0.39 11.73
CA VAL A 175 -2.56 -1.27 10.83
C VAL A 175 -1.78 -0.40 9.86
N GLY A 176 -0.46 -0.57 9.82
CA GLY A 176 0.39 0.16 8.87
C GLY A 176 1.83 0.31 9.29
N ARG A 177 2.66 0.75 8.35
CA ARG A 177 4.08 1.03 8.63
C ARG A 177 4.20 2.19 9.62
N LEU A 178 5.02 2.05 10.66
CA LEU A 178 5.22 3.07 11.69
C LEU A 178 6.16 4.17 11.17
N THR A 179 5.57 5.18 10.52
CA THR A 179 6.23 6.35 9.96
C THR A 179 5.40 7.60 10.24
N LYS A 180 6.03 8.77 10.24
CA LYS A 180 5.36 10.06 10.50
C LYS A 180 4.14 10.30 9.60
N ILE A 181 4.21 9.88 8.33
CA ILE A 181 3.10 10.07 7.39
C ILE A 181 1.85 9.27 7.79
N LYS A 182 1.97 8.22 8.60
CA LYS A 182 0.86 7.41 9.09
C LYS A 182 0.16 8.00 10.32
N GLY A 183 0.72 9.02 10.95
CA GLY A 183 0.07 9.88 11.94
C GLY A 183 -0.36 9.20 13.25
N LEU A 184 0.20 8.02 13.59
CA LEU A 184 -0.18 7.30 14.81
C LEU A 184 0.13 8.10 16.08
N ASP A 185 1.13 8.96 16.05
CA ASP A 185 1.47 9.90 17.12
C ASP A 185 0.28 10.80 17.50
N THR A 186 -0.46 11.31 16.50
CA THR A 186 -1.67 12.11 16.71
C THR A 186 -2.75 11.35 17.49
N VAL A 187 -2.95 10.08 17.15
CA VAL A 187 -3.93 9.20 17.83
C VAL A 187 -3.48 8.88 19.25
N ILE A 188 -2.19 8.58 19.47
CA ILE A 188 -1.66 8.33 20.82
C ILE A 188 -1.86 9.56 21.72
N GLU A 189 -1.61 10.78 21.23
CA GLU A 189 -1.88 12.02 21.96
C GLU A 189 -3.37 12.21 22.28
N ALA A 190 -4.25 11.91 21.33
CA ALA A 190 -5.69 11.98 21.54
C ALA A 190 -6.18 10.97 22.61
N LEU A 191 -5.67 9.73 22.55
CA LEU A 191 -5.95 8.68 23.51
C LEU A 191 -5.39 9.01 24.90
N GLY A 192 -4.28 9.73 24.99
CA GLY A 192 -3.74 10.24 26.26
C GLY A 192 -4.74 11.13 27.02
N LYS A 193 -5.54 11.91 26.28
CA LYS A 193 -6.61 12.73 26.86
C LYS A 193 -7.84 11.91 27.30
N LEU A 194 -7.95 10.69 26.81
CA LEU A 194 -9.03 9.73 27.12
C LEU A 194 -8.55 8.57 28.01
N LYS A 195 -7.44 8.74 28.72
CA LYS A 195 -6.84 7.65 29.53
C LYS A 195 -7.78 7.06 30.60
N ASN A 196 -8.75 7.81 31.09
CA ASN A 196 -9.71 7.37 32.08
C ASN A 196 -10.88 6.58 31.49
N GLU A 197 -11.06 6.62 30.16
CA GLU A 197 -12.08 5.84 29.47
C GLU A 197 -11.63 4.38 29.31
N ASN A 198 -12.60 3.48 29.14
CA ASN A 198 -12.32 2.06 28.91
C ASN A 198 -12.12 1.79 27.41
N TRP A 199 -10.86 1.65 27.01
CA TRP A 199 -10.47 1.29 25.65
C TRP A 199 -9.10 0.60 25.63
N THR A 200 -8.81 -0.10 24.55
CA THR A 200 -7.47 -0.64 24.21
C THR A 200 -7.15 -0.34 22.75
N LEU A 201 -5.86 -0.30 22.41
CA LEU A 201 -5.36 -0.14 21.05
C LEU A 201 -4.34 -1.23 20.70
N ASP A 202 -4.65 -1.99 19.65
CA ASP A 202 -3.70 -2.90 19.02
C ASP A 202 -2.99 -2.17 17.86
N VAL A 203 -1.67 -2.12 17.88
CA VAL A 203 -0.84 -1.51 16.83
C VAL A 203 -0.14 -2.61 16.05
N LEU A 204 -0.56 -2.82 14.80
CA LEU A 204 0.03 -3.79 13.87
C LEU A 204 0.89 -3.07 12.85
N GLY A 205 2.16 -3.42 12.82
CA GLY A 205 3.15 -2.90 11.90
C GLY A 205 4.47 -2.60 12.57
N ASP A 206 5.44 -2.28 11.74
CA ASP A 206 6.79 -1.92 12.16
C ASP A 206 7.27 -0.68 11.38
N GLY A 207 8.34 -0.05 11.82
CA GLY A 207 8.90 1.10 11.15
C GLY A 207 9.79 1.97 12.02
N PRO A 208 10.44 2.98 11.43
CA PRO A 208 11.43 3.80 12.10
C PRO A 208 10.89 4.62 13.30
N GLU A 209 9.58 4.83 13.40
CA GLU A 209 8.96 5.60 14.50
C GLU A 209 8.56 4.73 15.70
N LYS A 210 8.77 3.39 15.64
CA LYS A 210 8.28 2.47 16.68
C LYS A 210 8.74 2.85 18.09
N GLU A 211 10.04 3.00 18.29
CA GLU A 211 10.61 3.32 19.61
C GLU A 211 10.11 4.67 20.16
N GLU A 212 9.94 5.66 19.28
CA GLU A 212 9.40 6.98 19.66
C GLU A 212 7.93 6.91 20.06
N LEU A 213 7.13 6.09 19.32
CA LEU A 213 5.71 5.90 19.63
C LEU A 213 5.50 5.12 20.93
N GLU A 214 6.29 4.07 21.17
CA GLU A 214 6.29 3.31 22.44
C GLU A 214 6.63 4.22 23.62
N LYS A 215 7.71 5.00 23.50
CA LYS A 215 8.11 5.98 24.52
C LYS A 215 7.04 7.04 24.76
N ARG A 216 6.37 7.52 23.72
CA ARG A 216 5.26 8.49 23.84
C ARG A 216 4.08 7.89 24.59
N ALA A 217 3.73 6.65 24.30
CA ALA A 217 2.68 5.93 25.04
C ALA A 217 3.03 5.79 26.53
N ASP A 218 4.28 5.47 26.86
CA ASP A 218 4.78 5.39 28.24
C ASP A 218 4.66 6.73 28.98
N VAL A 219 5.14 7.82 28.36
CA VAL A 219 5.09 9.17 28.98
C VAL A 219 3.65 9.60 29.27
N LEU A 220 2.69 9.19 28.43
CA LEU A 220 1.26 9.48 28.63
C LEU A 220 0.57 8.52 29.60
N GLY A 221 1.27 7.47 30.06
CA GLY A 221 0.73 6.45 30.95
C GLY A 221 -0.29 5.52 30.28
N LEU A 222 0.01 5.12 29.05
CA LEU A 222 -0.87 4.28 28.20
C LEU A 222 -0.29 2.89 27.92
N SER A 223 0.83 2.51 28.54
CA SER A 223 1.52 1.24 28.27
C SER A 223 0.66 0.00 28.50
N ASP A 224 -0.26 0.07 29.47
CA ASP A 224 -1.21 -1.02 29.75
C ASP A 224 -2.40 -1.08 28.77
N LYS A 225 -2.56 -0.05 27.93
CA LYS A 225 -3.70 0.10 27.00
C LYS A 225 -3.33 -0.05 25.54
N ILE A 226 -2.05 0.13 25.20
CA ILE A 226 -1.56 0.05 23.82
C ILE A 226 -0.62 -1.14 23.70
N THR A 227 -0.90 -2.04 22.75
CA THR A 227 -0.07 -3.21 22.47
C THR A 227 0.54 -3.07 21.06
N PHE A 228 1.87 -3.04 20.99
CA PHE A 228 2.60 -3.05 19.72
C PHE A 228 2.96 -4.49 19.33
N HIS A 229 2.28 -5.02 18.33
CA HIS A 229 2.45 -6.42 17.89
C HIS A 229 3.61 -6.60 16.89
N GLY A 230 4.13 -5.49 16.33
CA GLY A 230 5.02 -5.59 15.17
C GLY A 230 4.26 -6.02 13.91
N TYR A 231 4.97 -6.60 12.95
CA TYR A 231 4.34 -7.17 11.76
C TYR A 231 3.55 -8.44 12.12
N SER A 232 2.36 -8.58 11.57
CA SER A 232 1.53 -9.77 11.76
C SER A 232 0.80 -10.13 10.46
N GLU A 233 0.86 -11.40 10.09
CA GLU A 233 0.06 -11.97 8.99
C GLU A 233 -1.42 -12.13 9.38
N GLU A 234 -1.73 -12.05 10.67
CA GLU A 234 -3.09 -12.18 11.20
C GLU A 234 -3.88 -10.86 11.23
N ALA A 235 -3.47 -9.85 10.44
CA ALA A 235 -4.10 -8.53 10.45
C ALA A 235 -5.62 -8.61 10.24
N ASP A 236 -6.10 -9.40 9.27
CA ASP A 236 -7.54 -9.56 9.00
C ASP A 236 -8.27 -10.17 10.21
N SER A 237 -7.67 -11.17 10.87
CA SER A 237 -8.23 -11.81 12.07
C SER A 237 -8.30 -10.84 13.24
N LEU A 238 -7.28 -10.01 13.47
CA LEU A 238 -7.27 -9.00 14.53
C LEU A 238 -8.25 -7.86 14.22
N MET A 239 -8.32 -7.41 12.97
CA MET A 239 -9.29 -6.42 12.52
C MET A 239 -10.72 -6.90 12.74
N SER A 240 -11.04 -8.17 12.44
CA SER A 240 -12.39 -8.72 12.59
C SER A 240 -12.87 -8.75 14.06
N ARG A 241 -11.96 -8.75 15.02
CA ARG A 241 -12.21 -8.77 16.47
C ARG A 241 -12.01 -7.41 17.13
N SER A 242 -11.80 -6.38 16.34
CA SER A 242 -11.66 -4.99 16.80
C SER A 242 -13.01 -4.27 16.74
N SER A 243 -13.14 -3.20 17.50
CA SER A 243 -14.34 -2.36 17.50
C SER A 243 -14.32 -1.36 16.34
N CYS A 244 -13.14 -0.83 16.04
CA CYS A 244 -12.95 0.20 15.03
C CYS A 244 -11.49 0.29 14.60
N LEU A 245 -11.26 0.52 13.30
CA LEU A 245 -9.95 0.90 12.76
C LEU A 245 -9.69 2.39 12.98
N LEU A 246 -8.52 2.75 13.50
CA LEU A 246 -8.03 4.13 13.54
C LEU A 246 -7.03 4.32 12.39
N PHE A 247 -7.35 5.23 11.46
CA PHE A 247 -6.55 5.47 10.25
C PHE A 247 -6.14 6.95 10.11
N PRO A 248 -5.12 7.40 10.87
CA PRO A 248 -4.74 8.81 11.00
C PRO A 248 -3.75 9.30 9.93
N SER A 249 -3.62 8.64 8.80
CA SER A 249 -2.64 8.96 7.76
C SER A 249 -2.77 10.40 7.26
N HIS A 250 -1.63 11.07 7.08
CA HIS A 250 -1.56 12.41 6.48
C HIS A 250 -1.68 12.39 4.96
N CYS A 251 -1.27 11.30 4.33
CA CYS A 251 -1.32 11.12 2.88
C CYS A 251 -1.30 9.65 2.51
N GLU A 252 -2.05 9.29 1.47
CA GLU A 252 -2.12 7.93 0.92
C GLU A 252 -2.18 7.94 -0.61
N GLY A 253 -1.62 6.91 -1.22
CA GLY A 253 -1.79 6.67 -2.64
C GLY A 253 -3.18 6.11 -2.96
N TYR A 254 -3.58 5.08 -2.22
CA TYR A 254 -4.91 4.45 -2.34
C TYR A 254 -5.59 4.22 -0.98
N GLY A 255 -4.90 3.67 0.02
CA GLY A 255 -5.47 3.34 1.33
C GLY A 255 -5.96 1.88 1.41
N LEU A 256 -5.04 0.94 1.27
CA LEU A 256 -5.37 -0.51 1.31
C LEU A 256 -5.99 -0.94 2.65
N VAL A 257 -5.56 -0.33 3.76
CA VAL A 257 -6.06 -0.70 5.09
C VAL A 257 -7.53 -0.32 5.29
N PRO A 258 -7.99 0.91 5.02
CA PRO A 258 -9.42 1.21 5.04
C PRO A 258 -10.22 0.44 3.97
N ALA A 259 -9.65 0.13 2.82
CA ALA A 259 -10.29 -0.74 1.83
C ALA A 259 -10.51 -2.16 2.40
N ARG A 260 -9.53 -2.72 3.10
CA ARG A 260 -9.68 -4.02 3.79
C ARG A 260 -10.72 -3.94 4.90
N ALA A 261 -10.71 -2.87 5.71
CA ALA A 261 -11.73 -2.65 6.74
C ALA A 261 -13.15 -2.66 6.14
N ALA A 262 -13.35 -1.99 4.99
CA ALA A 262 -14.62 -2.00 4.28
C ALA A 262 -15.02 -3.41 3.78
N GLN A 263 -14.08 -4.18 3.21
CA GLN A 263 -14.35 -5.55 2.76
C GLN A 263 -14.82 -6.46 3.89
N ILE A 264 -14.24 -6.34 5.07
CA ILE A 264 -14.64 -7.17 6.24
C ILE A 264 -15.83 -6.59 7.02
N GLY A 265 -16.19 -5.31 6.80
CA GLY A 265 -17.29 -4.61 7.46
C GLY A 265 -16.87 -3.90 8.76
N LEU A 266 -15.57 -3.73 9.05
CA LEU A 266 -15.07 -3.05 10.24
C LEU A 266 -15.30 -1.53 10.15
N PRO A 267 -15.92 -0.89 11.15
CA PRO A 267 -16.02 0.57 11.22
C PRO A 267 -14.65 1.26 11.26
N VAL A 268 -14.58 2.48 10.73
CA VAL A 268 -13.32 3.24 10.60
C VAL A 268 -13.49 4.65 11.14
N ILE A 269 -12.53 5.13 11.93
CA ILE A 269 -12.27 6.56 12.14
C ILE A 269 -11.03 6.90 11.33
N ALA A 270 -11.13 7.81 10.37
CA ALA A 270 -10.07 8.07 9.41
C ALA A 270 -9.78 9.56 9.23
N SER A 271 -8.58 9.84 8.73
CA SER A 271 -8.21 11.20 8.33
C SER A 271 -8.99 11.67 7.10
N ASN A 272 -9.36 12.97 7.11
CA ASN A 272 -9.96 13.68 5.99
C ASN A 272 -8.91 13.96 4.90
N ILE A 273 -8.54 12.93 4.16
CA ILE A 273 -7.62 13.04 3.02
C ILE A 273 -8.35 12.64 1.73
N PRO A 274 -7.92 13.16 0.56
CA PRO A 274 -8.64 12.96 -0.70
C PRO A 274 -8.98 11.50 -1.02
N THR A 275 -8.04 10.59 -0.76
CA THR A 275 -8.21 9.17 -1.03
C THR A 275 -9.28 8.53 -0.14
N VAL A 276 -9.27 8.85 1.15
CA VAL A 276 -10.26 8.34 2.12
C VAL A 276 -11.63 8.97 1.89
N LEU A 277 -11.67 10.27 1.59
CA LEU A 277 -12.92 10.97 1.27
C LEU A 277 -13.64 10.35 0.06
N LYS A 278 -12.90 9.96 -0.97
CA LYS A 278 -13.45 9.23 -2.13
C LYS A 278 -14.04 7.87 -1.74
N MET A 279 -13.38 7.13 -0.85
CA MET A 279 -13.89 5.85 -0.35
C MET A 279 -15.13 6.02 0.52
N ALA A 280 -15.11 6.98 1.43
CA ALA A 280 -16.19 7.23 2.38
C ALA A 280 -17.43 7.87 1.72
N GLY A 281 -17.26 8.55 0.57
CA GLY A 281 -18.34 9.30 -0.11
C GLY A 281 -18.86 10.51 0.68
N SER A 282 -18.33 10.77 1.88
CA SER A 282 -18.73 11.86 2.78
C SER A 282 -17.63 12.16 3.77
N ASN A 283 -17.51 13.42 4.20
CA ASN A 283 -16.56 13.84 5.24
C ASN A 283 -17.13 13.82 6.67
N LYS A 284 -18.37 13.34 6.85
CA LYS A 284 -19.13 13.49 8.11
C LYS A 284 -18.44 12.91 9.36
N TYR A 285 -17.59 11.91 9.23
CA TYR A 285 -16.89 11.29 10.34
C TYR A 285 -15.38 11.21 10.10
N LEU A 286 -14.89 12.07 9.19
CA LEU A 286 -13.46 12.18 8.93
C LEU A 286 -12.86 13.29 9.78
N VAL A 287 -11.62 13.08 10.22
CA VAL A 287 -10.87 14.00 11.10
C VAL A 287 -9.71 14.60 10.31
N ASP A 288 -9.45 15.87 10.45
CA ASP A 288 -8.33 16.49 9.76
C ASP A 288 -6.99 15.89 10.23
N PRO A 289 -6.05 15.64 9.31
CA PRO A 289 -4.74 15.08 9.67
C PRO A 289 -4.02 15.94 10.70
N GLY A 290 -3.52 15.33 11.78
CA GLY A 290 -2.81 16.00 12.86
C GLY A 290 -3.69 16.75 13.88
N ASP A 291 -5.01 16.76 13.71
CA ASP A 291 -5.92 17.39 14.68
C ASP A 291 -6.17 16.46 15.88
N VAL A 292 -5.32 16.57 16.90
CA VAL A 292 -5.42 15.81 18.15
C VAL A 292 -6.78 15.98 18.83
N GLN A 293 -7.38 17.16 18.78
CA GLN A 293 -8.66 17.43 19.43
C GLN A 293 -9.82 16.81 18.65
N GLY A 294 -9.78 16.88 17.34
CA GLY A 294 -10.74 16.20 16.45
C GLY A 294 -10.68 14.68 16.64
N TRP A 295 -9.48 14.10 16.72
CA TRP A 295 -9.31 12.67 17.01
C TRP A 295 -9.84 12.28 18.39
N GLN A 296 -9.55 13.08 19.42
CA GLN A 296 -10.12 12.88 20.77
C GLN A 296 -11.65 12.84 20.72
N SER A 297 -12.26 13.84 20.06
CA SER A 297 -13.72 13.95 19.96
C SER A 297 -14.34 12.77 19.20
N ALA A 298 -13.74 12.37 18.06
CA ALA A 298 -14.24 11.27 17.26
C ALA A 298 -14.13 9.92 17.98
N ILE A 299 -13.02 9.67 18.69
CA ILE A 299 -12.85 8.46 19.51
C ILE A 299 -13.82 8.44 20.69
N PHE A 300 -14.00 9.56 21.39
CA PHE A 300 -14.94 9.67 22.50
C PHE A 300 -16.40 9.45 22.03
N ASP A 301 -16.78 10.02 20.90
CA ASP A 301 -18.09 9.80 20.27
C ASP A 301 -18.29 8.31 19.95
N PHE A 302 -17.27 7.64 19.42
CA PHE A 302 -17.33 6.21 19.13
C PHE A 302 -17.52 5.39 20.41
N ILE A 303 -16.76 5.67 21.47
CA ILE A 303 -16.89 5.00 22.78
C ILE A 303 -18.32 5.15 23.32
N SER A 304 -18.90 6.34 23.17
CA SER A 304 -20.21 6.68 23.72
C SER A 304 -21.39 6.17 22.89
N THR A 305 -21.25 6.10 21.55
CA THR A 305 -22.38 5.87 20.64
C THR A 305 -22.17 4.70 19.67
N GLY A 306 -20.93 4.20 19.54
CA GLY A 306 -20.54 3.22 18.53
C GLY A 306 -20.55 3.75 17.09
N ARG A 307 -20.57 5.09 16.88
CA ARG A 307 -20.64 5.69 15.55
C ARG A 307 -19.26 5.93 14.95
N ALA A 308 -19.05 5.44 13.76
CA ALA A 308 -17.84 5.65 12.93
C ALA A 308 -18.24 5.67 11.46
N VAL A 309 -17.26 5.87 10.58
CA VAL A 309 -17.47 5.78 9.14
C VAL A 309 -17.67 4.31 8.77
N GLU A 310 -18.80 3.99 8.19
CA GLU A 310 -18.99 2.74 7.47
C GLU A 310 -18.54 2.99 6.03
N MET A 311 -17.38 2.45 5.68
CA MET A 311 -16.86 2.58 4.32
C MET A 311 -17.75 1.78 3.36
N PRO A 312 -18.40 2.41 2.37
CA PRO A 312 -19.27 1.68 1.46
C PRO A 312 -18.44 0.74 0.58
N VAL A 313 -18.78 -0.53 0.59
CA VAL A 313 -18.14 -1.58 -0.25
C VAL A 313 -18.19 -1.25 -1.74
N LEU A 314 -19.20 -0.48 -2.16
CA LEU A 314 -19.41 -0.06 -3.55
C LEU A 314 -18.28 0.76 -4.17
N ASN A 315 -17.46 1.41 -3.34
CA ASN A 315 -16.34 2.25 -3.80
C ASN A 315 -14.99 1.49 -3.78
N ILE A 316 -15.02 0.18 -3.51
CA ILE A 316 -13.81 -0.66 -3.54
C ILE A 316 -13.75 -1.37 -4.90
N HIS A 317 -12.61 -1.21 -5.57
CA HIS A 317 -12.38 -1.89 -6.84
C HIS A 317 -12.20 -3.40 -6.62
N SER A 318 -12.80 -4.20 -7.51
CA SER A 318 -12.63 -5.64 -7.53
C SER A 318 -11.18 -5.99 -7.86
N PHE A 319 -10.63 -6.95 -7.15
CA PHE A 319 -9.28 -7.49 -7.41
C PHE A 319 -9.18 -8.07 -8.82
N GLU A 320 -10.18 -8.83 -9.25
CA GLU A 320 -10.29 -9.38 -10.59
C GLU A 320 -10.18 -8.27 -11.67
N ARG A 321 -10.99 -7.21 -11.54
CA ARG A 321 -10.94 -6.07 -12.48
C ARG A 321 -9.61 -5.35 -12.49
N MET A 322 -8.94 -5.24 -11.35
CA MET A 322 -7.59 -4.67 -11.28
C MET A 322 -6.62 -5.52 -12.09
N VAL A 323 -6.66 -6.84 -11.95
CA VAL A 323 -5.80 -7.76 -12.70
C VAL A 323 -6.14 -7.71 -14.19
N ASP A 324 -7.44 -7.81 -14.57
CA ASP A 324 -7.88 -7.70 -15.97
C ASP A 324 -7.38 -6.41 -16.64
N SER A 325 -7.47 -5.29 -15.93
CA SER A 325 -6.99 -4.00 -16.44
C SER A 325 -5.48 -3.97 -16.65
N ASN A 326 -4.70 -4.59 -15.75
CA ASN A 326 -3.26 -4.74 -15.93
C ASN A 326 -2.92 -5.64 -17.12
N GLU A 327 -3.61 -6.78 -17.26
CA GLU A 327 -3.43 -7.68 -18.41
C GLU A 327 -3.76 -7.02 -19.74
N SER A 328 -4.84 -6.20 -19.78
CA SER A 328 -5.18 -5.41 -20.98
C SER A 328 -4.04 -4.48 -21.37
N VAL A 329 -3.51 -3.69 -20.41
CA VAL A 329 -2.39 -2.80 -20.67
C VAL A 329 -1.15 -3.57 -21.16
N TYR A 330 -0.86 -4.76 -20.59
CA TYR A 330 0.26 -5.60 -21.03
C TYR A 330 0.05 -6.10 -22.47
N THR A 331 -1.15 -6.55 -22.78
CA THR A 331 -1.50 -7.08 -24.11
C THR A 331 -1.42 -6.00 -25.17
N ASP A 332 -2.01 -4.82 -24.90
CA ASP A 332 -2.01 -3.70 -25.82
C ASP A 332 -0.57 -3.27 -26.14
N LEU A 333 0.29 -3.19 -25.11
CA LEU A 333 1.67 -2.76 -25.28
C LEU A 333 2.58 -3.79 -25.99
N LEU A 334 2.20 -5.07 -25.98
CA LEU A 334 2.94 -6.13 -26.70
C LEU A 334 2.44 -6.31 -28.15
N CYS A 335 1.25 -5.79 -28.50
CA CYS A 335 0.70 -5.85 -29.86
C CYS A 335 1.09 -4.63 -30.71
N ASP A 336 1.50 -3.51 -30.09
CA ASP A 336 2.02 -2.31 -30.75
C ASP A 336 3.52 -2.47 -31.12
#